data_9b979946235dce0396ab211dcf237bdd
#
_entry.id   9b979946235dce0396ab211dcf237bdd
#
_cell.length_a   1.000
_cell.length_b   1.000
_cell.length_c   1.000
_cell.angle_alpha   90.00
_cell.angle_beta   90.00
_cell.angle_gamma   90.00
#
_symmetry.space_group_name_H-M   'P 1'
#
loop_
_entity.id
_entity.type
_entity.pdbx_description
1 polymer ?
#
loop_
_entity_poly.entity_id
_entity_poly.type
_entity_poly.pdbx_seq_one_letter_code
_entity_poly.pdbx_strand_id
1 'polypeptide(L)'
;MMNEFFLLITLIFKKGVHMPWIETVAYEDANAKLKALYDRIKGPDNNVDNIMMMHSLRPHTMEGHMAIYKYVLHHRDNTVEKWFLETLGVWVSALNNCEYCVKHHFAGLKRLLNDDKRAAQIKAAIDSNNIESAPLNDRQKIAMEYARQLTHNLSSVLENTIKKMRTAGYSDGEILEINQVSAYFNYANRTVLGLGCSTEGDILGLSPNNNNDPNDWGHT
;
A
#
# COMPACT_ATOMS: atom_id res chain seq x y z
N MET A 1 46.17 10.86 39.44
CA MET A 1 46.27 10.15 38.18
C MET A 1 44.89 9.50 37.95
N MET A 2 44.00 10.19 37.25
CA MET A 2 42.67 9.70 36.92
C MET A 2 42.74 9.02 35.55
N ASN A 3 42.39 7.74 35.50
CA ASN A 3 42.32 6.99 34.26
C ASN A 3 40.93 7.21 33.65
N GLU A 4 40.85 7.97 32.58
CA GLU A 4 39.66 8.11 31.76
C GLU A 4 39.50 6.85 30.89
N PHE A 5 38.55 6.01 31.24
CA PHE A 5 38.06 4.96 30.36
C PHE A 5 37.13 5.60 29.32
N PHE A 6 37.69 5.96 28.16
CA PHE A 6 36.92 6.28 26.98
C PHE A 6 36.32 4.97 26.45
N LEU A 7 35.02 4.77 26.71
CA LEU A 7 34.23 3.71 26.08
C LEU A 7 33.99 4.13 24.64
N LEU A 8 34.80 3.63 23.72
CA LEU A 8 34.66 3.84 22.29
C LEU A 8 33.47 2.98 21.84
N ILE A 9 32.26 3.55 21.86
CA ILE A 9 31.09 2.95 21.19
C ILE A 9 31.35 3.10 19.71
N THR A 10 31.89 2.05 19.09
CA THR A 10 32.00 1.93 17.64
C THR A 10 30.60 1.72 17.10
N LEU A 11 29.88 2.81 16.81
CA LEU A 11 28.71 2.77 15.95
C LEU A 11 29.17 2.31 14.57
N ILE A 12 29.04 1.02 14.31
CA ILE A 12 29.13 0.49 12.94
C ILE A 12 27.89 1.01 12.21
N PHE A 13 28.01 2.20 11.62
CA PHE A 13 27.07 2.62 10.59
C PHE A 13 27.20 1.66 9.43
N LYS A 14 26.33 0.63 9.36
CA LYS A 14 26.08 -0.09 8.13
C LYS A 14 25.63 0.95 7.12
N LYS A 15 26.46 1.25 6.13
CA LYS A 15 26.13 2.10 5.00
C LYS A 15 24.79 1.64 4.42
N GLY A 16 23.77 2.47 4.48
CA GLY A 16 22.67 2.44 3.56
C GLY A 16 21.35 1.83 4.02
N VAL A 17 21.20 1.30 5.25
CA VAL A 17 19.88 0.83 5.71
C VAL A 17 19.09 2.03 6.22
N HIS A 18 18.06 2.42 5.45
CA HIS A 18 17.14 3.48 5.88
C HIS A 18 16.23 2.91 6.97
N MET A 19 16.61 3.15 8.23
CA MET A 19 15.80 2.74 9.37
C MET A 19 14.54 3.61 9.48
N PRO A 20 13.38 3.03 9.84
CA PRO A 20 12.20 3.82 10.16
C PRO A 20 12.49 4.74 11.36
N TRP A 21 11.70 5.79 11.52
CA TRP A 21 11.87 6.77 12.59
C TRP A 21 11.41 6.28 13.97
N ILE A 22 10.76 5.13 14.01
CA ILE A 22 10.38 4.44 15.25
C ILE A 22 11.06 3.07 15.32
N GLU A 23 11.17 2.53 16.53
CA GLU A 23 11.66 1.18 16.75
C GLU A 23 10.72 0.14 16.12
N THR A 24 11.29 -0.94 15.63
CA THR A 24 10.59 -2.13 15.17
C THR A 24 11.15 -3.36 15.87
N VAL A 25 10.33 -4.39 16.03
CA VAL A 25 10.73 -5.64 16.68
C VAL A 25 11.04 -6.67 15.61
N ALA A 26 12.29 -7.10 15.49
CA ALA A 26 12.67 -8.16 14.56
C ALA A 26 12.02 -9.50 14.94
N TYR A 27 11.98 -10.45 13.99
CA TYR A 27 11.37 -11.75 14.21
C TYR A 27 12.01 -12.50 15.42
N GLU A 28 13.34 -12.43 15.52
CA GLU A 28 14.11 -13.08 16.58
C GLU A 28 13.74 -12.59 17.97
N ASP A 29 13.49 -11.28 18.10
CA ASP A 29 13.19 -10.58 19.36
C ASP A 29 11.68 -10.56 19.67
N ALA A 30 10.85 -11.03 18.75
CA ALA A 30 9.40 -10.99 18.86
C ALA A 30 8.90 -12.01 19.90
N ASN A 31 7.90 -11.60 20.68
CA ASN A 31 7.17 -12.54 21.55
C ASN A 31 6.31 -13.52 20.71
N ALA A 32 5.77 -14.56 21.34
CA ALA A 32 5.01 -15.60 20.66
C ALA A 32 3.83 -15.06 19.82
N LYS A 33 3.13 -14.04 20.31
CA LYS A 33 2.00 -13.43 19.57
C LYS A 33 2.47 -12.74 18.31
N LEU A 34 3.53 -11.95 18.39
CA LEU A 34 4.07 -11.22 17.23
C LEU A 34 4.73 -12.19 16.23
N LYS A 35 5.43 -13.23 16.69
CA LYS A 35 5.96 -14.30 15.81
C LYS A 35 4.85 -14.97 15.02
N ALA A 36 3.76 -15.35 15.68
CA ALA A 36 2.61 -15.95 15.00
C ALA A 36 2.00 -15.03 13.93
N LEU A 37 2.00 -13.70 14.15
CA LEU A 37 1.55 -12.73 13.13
C LEU A 37 2.53 -12.65 11.96
N TYR A 38 3.82 -12.57 12.23
CA TYR A 38 4.84 -12.58 11.18
C TYR A 38 4.76 -13.85 10.33
N ASP A 39 4.65 -15.03 10.98
CA ASP A 39 4.48 -16.30 10.25
C ASP A 39 3.25 -16.35 9.37
N ARG A 40 2.21 -15.60 9.74
CA ARG A 40 0.95 -15.54 9.00
C ARG A 40 0.99 -14.59 7.79
N ILE A 41 1.85 -13.56 7.81
CA ILE A 41 1.89 -12.52 6.77
C ILE A 41 3.13 -12.59 5.88
N LYS A 42 4.14 -13.36 6.28
CA LYS A 42 5.40 -13.44 5.53
C LYS A 42 5.21 -13.94 4.11
N GLY A 43 5.99 -13.39 3.22
CA GLY A 43 6.14 -13.81 1.83
C GLY A 43 7.29 -14.80 1.64
N PRO A 44 7.76 -14.95 0.38
CA PRO A 44 8.94 -15.74 0.04
C PRO A 44 10.15 -15.34 0.89
N ASP A 45 11.04 -16.29 1.15
CA ASP A 45 12.27 -16.10 1.93
C ASP A 45 12.04 -15.53 3.35
N ASN A 46 10.84 -15.77 3.91
CA ASN A 46 10.38 -15.21 5.18
C ASN A 46 10.35 -13.67 5.20
N ASN A 47 10.24 -13.02 4.06
CA ASN A 47 10.14 -11.57 3.96
C ASN A 47 8.87 -11.06 4.65
N VAL A 48 9.03 -10.04 5.46
CA VAL A 48 7.93 -9.25 6.04
C VAL A 48 8.13 -7.81 5.61
N ASP A 49 7.19 -7.27 4.86
CA ASP A 49 7.30 -5.91 4.32
C ASP A 49 7.44 -4.88 5.43
N ASN A 50 8.25 -3.86 5.19
CA ASN A 50 8.59 -2.84 6.18
C ASN A 50 7.35 -2.12 6.75
N ILE A 51 6.30 -1.91 5.95
CA ILE A 51 5.04 -1.35 6.47
C ILE A 51 4.45 -2.23 7.57
N MET A 52 4.58 -3.55 7.47
CA MET A 52 4.11 -4.48 8.50
C MET A 52 5.00 -4.44 9.74
N MET A 53 6.32 -4.36 9.54
CA MET A 53 7.29 -4.19 10.63
C MET A 53 6.99 -2.94 11.47
N MET A 54 6.49 -1.85 10.87
CA MET A 54 6.08 -0.63 11.57
C MET A 54 4.99 -0.86 12.62
N HIS A 55 4.17 -1.90 12.45
CA HIS A 55 3.12 -2.27 13.40
C HIS A 55 3.60 -3.18 14.54
N SER A 56 4.86 -3.59 14.55
CA SER A 56 5.39 -4.60 15.48
C SER A 56 5.23 -4.24 16.96
N LEU A 57 5.31 -2.96 17.31
CA LEU A 57 5.11 -2.48 18.69
C LEU A 57 3.64 -2.55 19.15
N ARG A 58 2.69 -2.71 18.22
CA ARG A 58 1.26 -2.81 18.48
C ARG A 58 0.63 -3.86 17.56
N PRO A 59 0.86 -5.17 17.81
CA PRO A 59 0.48 -6.26 16.89
C PRO A 59 -0.99 -6.26 16.47
N HIS A 60 -1.90 -5.80 17.32
CA HIS A 60 -3.31 -5.67 16.98
C HIS A 60 -3.58 -4.66 15.83
N THR A 61 -2.71 -3.66 15.65
CA THR A 61 -2.81 -2.74 14.51
C THR A 61 -2.32 -3.38 13.21
N MET A 62 -1.40 -4.33 13.28
CA MET A 62 -0.97 -5.17 12.15
C MET A 62 -2.14 -6.03 11.64
N GLU A 63 -2.88 -6.68 12.57
CA GLU A 63 -4.08 -7.45 12.23
C GLU A 63 -5.13 -6.59 11.51
N GLY A 64 -5.42 -5.40 12.06
CA GLY A 64 -6.37 -4.46 11.45
C GLY A 64 -5.94 -3.99 10.07
N HIS A 65 -4.66 -3.65 9.90
CA HIS A 65 -4.08 -3.24 8.62
C HIS A 65 -4.22 -4.34 7.57
N MET A 66 -3.81 -5.56 7.90
CA MET A 66 -3.87 -6.70 6.98
C MET A 66 -5.30 -7.09 6.60
N ALA A 67 -6.23 -7.04 7.55
CA ALA A 67 -7.64 -7.32 7.26
C ALA A 67 -8.20 -6.32 6.25
N ILE A 68 -7.96 -5.02 6.46
CA ILE A 68 -8.40 -3.98 5.51
C ILE A 68 -7.73 -4.19 4.16
N TYR A 69 -6.40 -4.36 4.12
CA TYR A 69 -5.63 -4.53 2.90
C TYR A 69 -6.15 -5.71 2.06
N LYS A 70 -6.26 -6.89 2.67
CA LYS A 70 -6.73 -8.09 1.98
C LYS A 70 -8.14 -7.90 1.43
N TYR A 71 -9.08 -7.40 2.23
CA TYR A 71 -10.48 -7.35 1.83
C TYR A 71 -10.78 -6.22 0.84
N VAL A 72 -10.17 -5.08 1.02
CA VAL A 72 -10.42 -3.92 0.16
C VAL A 72 -9.79 -4.07 -1.22
N LEU A 73 -8.57 -4.62 -1.29
CA LEU A 73 -7.80 -4.63 -2.54
C LEU A 73 -7.78 -6.01 -3.23
N HIS A 74 -7.72 -7.10 -2.46
CA HIS A 74 -7.39 -8.42 -3.01
C HIS A 74 -8.50 -9.47 -2.89
N HIS A 75 -9.61 -9.17 -2.20
CA HIS A 75 -10.67 -10.15 -2.00
C HIS A 75 -11.26 -10.60 -3.35
N ARG A 76 -11.60 -11.89 -3.45
CA ARG A 76 -12.11 -12.47 -4.70
C ARG A 76 -13.50 -11.96 -5.09
N ASP A 77 -14.29 -11.49 -4.12
CA ASP A 77 -15.65 -10.99 -4.33
C ASP A 77 -15.66 -9.51 -4.77
N ASN A 78 -14.51 -8.83 -4.82
CA ASN A 78 -14.41 -7.52 -5.45
C ASN A 78 -14.72 -7.64 -6.95
N THR A 79 -15.58 -6.77 -7.45
CA THR A 79 -16.08 -6.78 -8.83
C THR A 79 -15.31 -5.83 -9.74
N VAL A 80 -14.67 -4.80 -9.17
CA VAL A 80 -13.73 -3.96 -9.91
C VAL A 80 -12.44 -4.75 -10.19
N GLU A 81 -11.95 -4.67 -11.41
CA GLU A 81 -10.75 -5.40 -11.85
C GLU A 81 -9.55 -5.09 -10.93
N LYS A 82 -8.87 -6.13 -10.44
CA LYS A 82 -7.78 -5.98 -9.46
C LYS A 82 -6.64 -5.09 -9.95
N TRP A 83 -6.28 -5.20 -11.23
CA TRP A 83 -5.27 -4.31 -11.81
C TRP A 83 -5.69 -2.84 -11.74
N PHE A 84 -7.01 -2.55 -11.84
CA PHE A 84 -7.49 -1.19 -11.75
C PHE A 84 -7.57 -0.71 -10.29
N LEU A 85 -7.90 -1.56 -9.33
CA LEU A 85 -7.77 -1.26 -7.90
C LEU A 85 -6.31 -0.92 -7.53
N GLU A 86 -5.33 -1.68 -8.06
CA GLU A 86 -3.91 -1.35 -7.92
C GLU A 86 -3.56 0.00 -8.58
N THR A 87 -4.14 0.29 -9.75
CA THR A 87 -3.95 1.59 -10.43
C THR A 87 -4.43 2.75 -9.55
N LEU A 88 -5.61 2.61 -8.93
CA LEU A 88 -6.12 3.59 -7.95
C LEU A 88 -5.17 3.76 -6.76
N GLY A 89 -4.63 2.65 -6.26
CA GLY A 89 -3.64 2.67 -5.18
C GLY A 89 -2.36 3.42 -5.56
N VAL A 90 -1.81 3.15 -6.74
CA VAL A 90 -0.64 3.89 -7.27
C VAL A 90 -0.96 5.37 -7.43
N TRP A 91 -2.16 5.70 -7.94
CA TRP A 91 -2.60 7.07 -8.13
C TRP A 91 -2.70 7.84 -6.82
N VAL A 92 -3.45 7.32 -5.82
CA VAL A 92 -3.58 7.94 -4.50
C VAL A 92 -2.22 8.11 -3.82
N SER A 93 -1.34 7.10 -3.98
CA SER A 93 0.00 7.15 -3.41
C SER A 93 0.90 8.19 -4.08
N ALA A 94 0.79 8.36 -5.39
CA ALA A 94 1.49 9.43 -6.12
C ALA A 94 1.00 10.81 -5.70
N LEU A 95 -0.32 11.00 -5.58
CA LEU A 95 -0.93 12.24 -5.10
C LEU A 95 -0.45 12.62 -3.68
N ASN A 96 -0.21 11.65 -2.81
CA ASN A 96 0.32 11.83 -1.47
C ASN A 96 1.87 11.86 -1.42
N ASN A 97 2.57 11.73 -2.55
CA ASN A 97 4.04 11.62 -2.63
C ASN A 97 4.61 10.43 -1.81
N CYS A 98 3.87 9.33 -1.72
CA CYS A 98 4.30 8.13 -1.02
C CYS A 98 5.03 7.17 -1.98
N GLU A 99 6.34 7.37 -2.15
CA GLU A 99 7.16 6.56 -3.06
C GLU A 99 7.16 5.07 -2.70
N TYR A 100 7.16 4.73 -1.42
CA TYR A 100 7.03 3.36 -0.92
C TYR A 100 5.83 2.64 -1.53
N CYS A 101 4.64 3.21 -1.33
CA CYS A 101 3.41 2.61 -1.82
C CYS A 101 3.34 2.61 -3.35
N VAL A 102 3.84 3.67 -4.01
CA VAL A 102 3.93 3.72 -5.48
C VAL A 102 4.75 2.54 -6.01
N LYS A 103 5.93 2.25 -5.42
CA LYS A 103 6.80 1.16 -5.88
C LYS A 103 6.15 -0.21 -5.69
N HIS A 104 5.62 -0.49 -4.50
CA HIS A 104 4.98 -1.76 -4.19
C HIS A 104 3.78 -2.03 -5.11
N HIS A 105 2.86 -1.08 -5.19
CA HIS A 105 1.61 -1.27 -5.92
C HIS A 105 1.75 -1.14 -7.44
N PHE A 106 2.75 -0.40 -7.92
CA PHE A 106 3.06 -0.41 -9.35
C PHE A 106 3.64 -1.77 -9.80
N ALA A 107 4.44 -2.42 -8.97
CA ALA A 107 4.89 -3.78 -9.25
C ALA A 107 3.71 -4.78 -9.27
N GLY A 108 2.76 -4.66 -8.33
CA GLY A 108 1.50 -5.40 -8.32
C GLY A 108 0.64 -5.15 -9.56
N LEU A 109 0.46 -3.88 -9.94
CA LEU A 109 -0.23 -3.47 -11.16
C LEU A 109 0.36 -4.13 -12.40
N LYS A 110 1.69 -4.08 -12.59
CA LYS A 110 2.38 -4.72 -13.72
C LYS A 110 2.08 -6.21 -13.80
N ARG A 111 2.19 -6.90 -12.67
CA ARG A 111 1.93 -8.34 -12.59
C ARG A 111 0.49 -8.67 -13.00
N LEU A 112 -0.49 -7.93 -12.45
CA LEU A 112 -1.92 -8.20 -12.69
C LEU A 112 -2.38 -7.78 -14.09
N LEU A 113 -1.84 -6.69 -14.62
CA LEU A 113 -2.18 -6.20 -15.97
C LEU A 113 -1.56 -7.06 -17.06
N ASN A 114 -0.40 -7.66 -16.78
CA ASN A 114 0.36 -8.50 -17.71
C ASN A 114 0.58 -7.83 -19.10
N ASP A 115 0.77 -6.52 -19.08
CA ASP A 115 1.05 -5.68 -20.25
C ASP A 115 2.00 -4.55 -19.81
N ASP A 116 3.29 -4.78 -19.95
CA ASP A 116 4.34 -3.86 -19.52
C ASP A 116 4.25 -2.49 -20.20
N LYS A 117 3.88 -2.49 -21.49
CA LYS A 117 3.75 -1.24 -22.26
C LYS A 117 2.61 -0.38 -21.71
N ARG A 118 1.45 -0.99 -21.53
CA ARG A 118 0.28 -0.30 -20.96
C ARG A 118 0.53 0.13 -19.52
N ALA A 119 1.15 -0.70 -18.70
CA ALA A 119 1.53 -0.34 -17.33
C ALA A 119 2.47 0.88 -17.31
N ALA A 120 3.49 0.92 -18.16
CA ALA A 120 4.40 2.05 -18.28
C ALA A 120 3.68 3.35 -18.71
N GLN A 121 2.73 3.25 -19.64
CA GLN A 121 1.92 4.41 -20.08
C GLN A 121 1.01 4.92 -18.95
N ILE A 122 0.38 4.04 -18.17
CA ILE A 122 -0.40 4.42 -16.99
C ILE A 122 0.51 5.12 -15.98
N LYS A 123 1.70 4.56 -15.71
CA LYS A 123 2.66 5.17 -14.77
C LYS A 123 3.11 6.56 -15.22
N ALA A 124 3.42 6.74 -16.50
CA ALA A 124 3.82 8.03 -17.06
C ALA A 124 2.71 9.09 -16.92
N ALA A 125 1.45 8.71 -17.12
CA ALA A 125 0.30 9.59 -16.93
C ALA A 125 0.13 9.98 -15.44
N ILE A 126 0.33 9.03 -14.52
CA ILE A 126 0.31 9.28 -13.08
C ILE A 126 1.44 10.23 -12.68
N ASP A 127 2.68 9.96 -13.12
CA ASP A 127 3.86 10.77 -12.79
C ASP A 127 3.77 12.21 -13.31
N SER A 128 3.13 12.40 -14.45
CA SER A 128 2.87 13.73 -15.03
C SER A 128 1.61 14.40 -14.46
N ASN A 129 0.90 13.75 -13.53
CA ASN A 129 -0.41 14.21 -13.03
C ASN A 129 -1.42 14.51 -14.15
N ASN A 130 -1.35 13.74 -15.25
CA ASN A 130 -2.19 13.89 -16.42
C ASN A 130 -2.93 12.58 -16.76
N ILE A 131 -3.96 12.29 -15.99
CA ILE A 131 -4.75 11.05 -16.14
C ILE A 131 -5.46 10.97 -17.49
N GLU A 132 -5.73 12.10 -18.16
CA GLU A 132 -6.35 12.10 -19.48
C GLU A 132 -5.46 11.42 -20.53
N SER A 133 -4.14 11.45 -20.36
CA SER A 133 -3.20 10.76 -21.25
C SER A 133 -3.05 9.26 -20.97
N ALA A 134 -3.61 8.76 -19.84
CA ALA A 134 -3.54 7.34 -19.53
C ALA A 134 -4.37 6.49 -20.50
N PRO A 135 -3.91 5.27 -20.85
CA PRO A 135 -4.69 4.32 -21.66
C PRO A 135 -5.82 3.66 -20.83
N LEU A 136 -6.67 4.51 -20.27
CA LEU A 136 -7.85 4.17 -19.48
C LEU A 136 -9.11 4.60 -20.24
N ASN A 137 -10.21 3.87 -20.06
CA ASN A 137 -11.50 4.29 -20.60
C ASN A 137 -12.13 5.42 -19.74
N ASP A 138 -13.18 6.06 -20.25
CA ASP A 138 -13.81 7.21 -19.59
C ASP A 138 -14.36 6.85 -18.19
N ARG A 139 -14.92 5.63 -18.03
CA ARG A 139 -15.39 5.11 -16.74
C ARG A 139 -14.25 5.07 -15.72
N GLN A 140 -13.09 4.55 -16.12
CA GLN A 140 -11.90 4.46 -15.27
C GLN A 140 -11.34 5.85 -14.92
N LYS A 141 -11.30 6.77 -15.89
CA LYS A 141 -10.88 8.16 -15.62
C LYS A 141 -11.77 8.87 -14.61
N ILE A 142 -13.09 8.65 -14.67
CA ILE A 142 -14.04 9.19 -13.67
C ILE A 142 -13.72 8.66 -12.27
N ALA A 143 -13.38 7.38 -12.14
CA ALA A 143 -12.97 6.81 -10.86
C ALA A 143 -11.64 7.38 -10.35
N MET A 144 -10.66 7.60 -11.24
CA MET A 144 -9.39 8.25 -10.91
C MET A 144 -9.62 9.68 -10.40
N GLU A 145 -10.53 10.43 -11.03
CA GLU A 145 -10.90 11.78 -10.58
C GLU A 145 -11.60 11.75 -9.22
N TYR A 146 -12.48 10.80 -8.98
CA TYR A 146 -13.10 10.59 -7.67
C TYR A 146 -12.05 10.31 -6.59
N ALA A 147 -11.10 9.41 -6.85
CA ALA A 147 -10.00 9.12 -5.94
C ALA A 147 -9.12 10.36 -5.66
N ARG A 148 -8.90 11.23 -6.65
CA ARG A 148 -8.20 12.50 -6.51
C ARG A 148 -8.95 13.45 -5.57
N GLN A 149 -10.26 13.59 -5.74
CA GLN A 149 -11.08 14.41 -4.86
C GLN A 149 -11.05 13.92 -3.41
N LEU A 150 -11.19 12.60 -3.20
CA LEU A 150 -11.07 11.99 -1.86
C LEU A 150 -9.71 12.25 -1.19
N THR A 151 -8.66 12.38 -1.98
CA THR A 151 -7.29 12.54 -1.48
C THR A 151 -6.97 14.01 -1.17
N HIS A 152 -7.27 14.92 -2.09
CA HIS A 152 -6.82 16.31 -2.01
C HIS A 152 -7.88 17.28 -1.52
N ASN A 153 -9.16 16.98 -1.74
CA ASN A 153 -10.25 17.89 -1.39
C ASN A 153 -11.53 17.13 -1.03
N LEU A 154 -11.49 16.45 0.10
CA LEU A 154 -12.60 15.62 0.57
C LEU A 154 -13.93 16.41 0.64
N SER A 155 -13.89 17.68 0.99
CA SER A 155 -15.08 18.53 1.08
C SER A 155 -15.71 18.85 -0.29
N SER A 156 -15.01 18.61 -1.40
CA SER A 156 -15.56 18.77 -2.76
C SER A 156 -16.34 17.54 -3.24
N VAL A 157 -16.26 16.44 -2.53
CA VAL A 157 -17.02 15.23 -2.86
C VAL A 157 -18.47 15.45 -2.44
N LEU A 158 -19.34 15.54 -3.44
CA LEU A 158 -20.77 15.78 -3.26
C LEU A 158 -21.57 14.60 -3.82
N GLU A 159 -22.85 14.55 -3.48
CA GLU A 159 -23.77 13.56 -4.06
C GLU A 159 -23.71 13.53 -5.59
N ASN A 160 -23.48 14.68 -6.22
CA ASN A 160 -23.34 14.78 -7.68
C ASN A 160 -22.12 14.02 -8.21
N THR A 161 -21.03 13.87 -7.44
CA THR A 161 -19.87 13.05 -7.80
C THR A 161 -20.29 11.59 -7.91
N ILE A 162 -21.06 11.09 -6.94
CA ILE A 162 -21.61 9.73 -6.95
C ILE A 162 -22.58 9.52 -8.12
N LYS A 163 -23.43 10.51 -8.43
CA LYS A 163 -24.32 10.48 -9.61
C LYS A 163 -23.51 10.32 -10.90
N LYS A 164 -22.39 11.05 -11.05
CA LYS A 164 -21.47 10.90 -12.21
C LYS A 164 -20.89 9.49 -12.30
N MET A 165 -20.47 8.89 -11.16
CA MET A 165 -19.99 7.50 -11.13
C MET A 165 -21.07 6.52 -11.62
N ARG A 166 -22.31 6.64 -11.13
CA ARG A 166 -23.44 5.83 -11.60
C ARG A 166 -23.73 6.02 -13.09
N THR A 167 -23.71 7.25 -13.59
CA THR A 167 -23.89 7.56 -15.02
C THR A 167 -22.78 6.93 -15.87
N ALA A 168 -21.57 6.83 -15.36
CA ALA A 168 -20.46 6.13 -16.00
C ALA A 168 -20.57 4.58 -15.93
N GLY A 169 -21.64 4.05 -15.32
CA GLY A 169 -21.94 2.62 -15.28
C GLY A 169 -21.35 1.88 -14.07
N TYR A 170 -20.96 2.59 -12.99
CA TYR A 170 -20.60 1.94 -11.74
C TYR A 170 -21.85 1.61 -10.91
N SER A 171 -21.93 0.38 -10.42
CA SER A 171 -22.87 0.00 -9.37
C SER A 171 -22.47 0.63 -8.03
N ASP A 172 -23.40 0.71 -7.07
CA ASP A 172 -23.09 1.21 -5.74
C ASP A 172 -22.03 0.34 -5.02
N GLY A 173 -22.00 -0.98 -5.29
CA GLY A 173 -20.96 -1.88 -4.80
C GLY A 173 -19.57 -1.51 -5.34
N GLU A 174 -19.43 -1.30 -6.64
CA GLU A 174 -18.18 -0.87 -7.25
C GLU A 174 -17.75 0.53 -6.79
N ILE A 175 -18.70 1.44 -6.57
CA ILE A 175 -18.41 2.76 -5.98
C ILE A 175 -17.85 2.60 -4.57
N LEU A 176 -18.41 1.70 -3.77
CA LEU A 176 -17.89 1.37 -2.44
C LEU A 176 -16.48 0.78 -2.51
N GLU A 177 -16.21 -0.17 -3.41
CA GLU A 177 -14.87 -0.75 -3.61
C GLU A 177 -13.84 0.35 -3.94
N ILE A 178 -14.13 1.24 -4.90
CA ILE A 178 -13.27 2.36 -5.30
C ILE A 178 -13.04 3.33 -4.13
N ASN A 179 -14.10 3.63 -3.36
CA ASN A 179 -14.01 4.48 -2.18
C ASN A 179 -13.08 3.86 -1.13
N GLN A 180 -13.30 2.58 -0.79
CA GLN A 180 -12.53 1.88 0.23
C GLN A 180 -11.05 1.76 -0.16
N VAL A 181 -10.73 1.47 -1.42
CA VAL A 181 -9.34 1.46 -1.91
C VAL A 181 -8.70 2.84 -1.74
N SER A 182 -9.39 3.89 -2.17
CA SER A 182 -8.88 5.27 -2.04
C SER A 182 -8.66 5.66 -0.57
N ALA A 183 -9.58 5.31 0.31
CA ALA A 183 -9.48 5.57 1.75
C ALA A 183 -8.34 4.77 2.40
N TYR A 184 -8.19 3.48 2.04
CA TYR A 184 -7.12 2.63 2.52
C TYR A 184 -5.74 3.20 2.15
N PHE A 185 -5.52 3.59 0.89
CA PHE A 185 -4.23 4.18 0.50
C PHE A 185 -3.97 5.51 1.19
N ASN A 186 -4.98 6.33 1.44
CA ASN A 186 -4.82 7.53 2.24
C ASN A 186 -4.40 7.22 3.68
N TYR A 187 -4.91 6.14 4.29
CA TYR A 187 -4.46 5.64 5.59
C TYR A 187 -3.03 5.10 5.53
N ALA A 188 -2.74 4.17 4.60
CA ALA A 188 -1.44 3.52 4.49
C ALA A 188 -0.31 4.53 4.19
N ASN A 189 -0.53 5.47 3.26
CA ASN A 189 0.45 6.51 2.93
C ASN A 189 0.82 7.36 4.16
N ARG A 190 -0.16 7.69 5.03
CA ARG A 190 0.11 8.46 6.25
C ARG A 190 0.91 7.66 7.26
N THR A 191 0.68 6.35 7.38
CA THR A 191 1.48 5.47 8.21
C THR A 191 2.92 5.42 7.70
N VAL A 192 3.11 5.16 6.41
CA VAL A 192 4.42 5.08 5.76
C VAL A 192 5.20 6.38 5.87
N LEU A 193 4.62 7.49 5.43
CA LEU A 193 5.28 8.80 5.41
C LEU A 193 5.50 9.34 6.82
N GLY A 194 4.51 9.16 7.71
CA GLY A 194 4.58 9.66 9.08
C GLY A 194 5.60 8.95 9.96
N LEU A 195 6.06 7.76 9.57
CA LEU A 195 7.00 6.95 10.33
C LEU A 195 8.31 6.65 9.58
N GLY A 196 8.49 7.23 8.38
CA GLY A 196 9.72 7.13 7.60
C GLY A 196 10.01 5.72 7.07
N CYS A 197 8.98 5.01 6.59
CA CYS A 197 9.14 3.68 6.00
C CYS A 197 9.79 3.75 4.61
N SER A 198 10.73 2.85 4.33
CA SER A 198 11.38 2.70 3.02
C SER A 198 11.20 1.30 2.45
N THR A 199 11.42 1.14 1.14
CA THR A 199 11.34 -0.15 0.45
C THR A 199 12.61 -0.99 0.58
N GLU A 200 13.58 -0.56 1.37
CA GLU A 200 14.85 -1.26 1.48
C GLU A 200 14.67 -2.63 2.13
N GLY A 201 15.06 -3.69 1.41
CA GLY A 201 14.89 -5.07 1.86
C GLY A 201 13.54 -5.70 1.52
N ASP A 202 12.54 -4.92 1.07
CA ASP A 202 11.24 -5.45 0.68
C ASP A 202 11.24 -6.13 -0.69
N ILE A 203 10.41 -7.14 -0.86
CA ILE A 203 10.12 -7.74 -2.16
C ILE A 203 8.89 -7.04 -2.75
N LEU A 204 9.11 -6.28 -3.82
CA LEU A 204 8.05 -5.44 -4.40
C LEU A 204 6.99 -6.25 -5.15
N GLY A 205 5.73 -5.85 -5.01
CA GLY A 205 4.61 -6.38 -5.78
C GLY A 205 4.01 -7.68 -5.26
N LEU A 206 4.44 -8.14 -4.10
CA LEU A 206 3.74 -9.21 -3.41
C LEU A 206 2.36 -8.74 -2.96
N SER A 207 1.41 -9.67 -2.88
CA SER A 207 0.07 -9.42 -2.37
C SER A 207 -0.46 -10.61 -1.60
N PRO A 208 -1.36 -10.41 -0.62
CA PRO A 208 -2.01 -11.52 0.07
C PRO A 208 -2.83 -12.32 -0.94
N ASN A 209 -2.96 -13.62 -0.68
CA ASN A 209 -3.82 -14.46 -1.50
C ASN A 209 -5.28 -13.96 -1.47
N ASN A 210 -6.06 -14.35 -2.46
CA ASN A 210 -7.43 -13.88 -2.68
C ASN A 210 -8.51 -14.82 -2.14
N ASN A 211 -8.14 -15.81 -1.32
CA ASN A 211 -9.10 -16.73 -0.73
C ASN A 211 -9.95 -16.05 0.37
N ASN A 212 -11.00 -16.75 0.82
CA ASN A 212 -11.92 -16.26 1.86
C ASN A 212 -11.47 -16.65 3.28
N ASP A 213 -10.32 -17.30 3.44
CA ASP A 213 -9.80 -17.61 4.78
C ASP A 213 -9.32 -16.33 5.46
N PRO A 214 -9.97 -15.87 6.54
CA PRO A 214 -9.57 -14.67 7.27
C PRO A 214 -8.24 -14.85 7.98
N ASN A 215 -7.71 -16.08 8.05
CA ASN A 215 -6.46 -16.40 8.71
C ASN A 215 -5.29 -16.57 7.73
N ASP A 216 -5.55 -16.68 6.43
CA ASP A 216 -4.52 -16.83 5.42
C ASP A 216 -4.17 -15.47 4.78
N TRP A 217 -3.10 -14.90 5.26
CA TRP A 217 -2.56 -13.62 4.79
C TRP A 217 -1.20 -13.79 4.09
N GLY A 218 -0.79 -15.04 3.80
CA GLY A 218 0.46 -15.31 3.12
C GLY A 218 0.58 -14.53 1.81
N HIS A 219 1.72 -13.90 1.59
CA HIS A 219 2.00 -13.10 0.40
C HIS A 219 2.68 -13.93 -0.69
N THR A 220 2.25 -13.75 -1.93
CA THR A 220 2.85 -14.41 -3.12
C THR A 220 3.08 -13.40 -4.25
#